data_7f37c9ae1572e984afe7a03cb245e9da
#
_entry.id   7f37c9ae1572e984afe7a03cb245e9da
#
_cell.length_a   1.000
_cell.length_b   1.000
_cell.length_c   1.000
_cell.angle_alpha   90.00
_cell.angle_beta   90.00
_cell.angle_gamma   90.00
#
_symmetry.space_group_name_H-M   'P 1'
#
loop_
_entity.id
_entity.type
_entity.pdbx_description
1 polymer ?
#
loop_
_entity_poly.entity_id
_entity_poly.type
_entity_poly.pdbx_seq_one_letter_code
_entity_poly.pdbx_strand_id
1 'polypeptide(L)'
;IHYSKVAVNDPYINNGIPDSRTNHVREFILSEPLDDSSTIITIEGNPEGVRMEKGRRLLQIDNELVTYENYTTEPPYQFTGCVRGVFNSKAASHDKGQHFRLLDVDDWPLFIRVNQNTGIQKEIAERLGKIYHEAGFRFVYFDGAEDVPMPYWYNVSRSQMIVYNEMKPTPLFAEGALKSHYGWHILSRGNAFDIFPPERIRPAMKKYTLRCAEQIAKDFTSVNFGWV
;
A
#
# COMPACT_ATOMS: atom_id res chain seq x y z
N ILE A 1 8.30 -1.20 8.81
CA ILE A 1 6.85 -1.03 9.01
C ILE A 1 6.20 -0.55 7.73
N HIS A 2 5.02 -1.07 7.43
CA HIS A 2 4.12 -0.51 6.42
C HIS A 2 3.21 0.52 7.11
N TYR A 3 3.22 1.74 6.65
CA TYR A 3 2.66 2.90 7.36
C TYR A 3 1.49 3.59 6.64
N SER A 4 1.28 3.26 5.37
CA SER A 4 0.20 3.81 4.52
C SER A 4 -0.72 2.73 3.93
N LYS A 5 -0.58 1.51 4.42
CA LYS A 5 -1.27 0.32 3.92
C LYS A 5 -1.73 -0.53 5.10
N VAL A 6 -2.77 -1.31 4.89
CA VAL A 6 -3.25 -2.33 5.83
C VAL A 6 -3.31 -3.67 5.15
N ALA A 7 -3.11 -4.75 5.88
CA ALA A 7 -3.32 -6.09 5.34
C ALA A 7 -4.79 -6.26 4.93
N VAL A 8 -5.03 -7.00 3.86
CA VAL A 8 -6.40 -7.24 3.34
C VAL A 8 -7.31 -7.80 4.44
N ASN A 9 -6.77 -8.67 5.27
CA ASN A 9 -7.50 -9.33 6.36
C ASN A 9 -6.99 -8.92 7.75
N ASP A 10 -6.52 -7.69 7.92
CA ASP A 10 -6.05 -7.18 9.23
C ASP A 10 -7.22 -7.19 10.24
N PRO A 11 -7.10 -7.95 11.34
CA PRO A 11 -8.19 -8.09 12.30
C PRO A 11 -8.41 -6.85 13.17
N TYR A 12 -7.43 -5.94 13.24
CA TYR A 12 -7.49 -4.75 14.08
C TYR A 12 -8.00 -3.52 13.34
N ILE A 13 -7.60 -3.34 12.09
CA ILE A 13 -7.98 -2.18 11.28
C ILE A 13 -9.17 -2.52 10.38
N ASN A 14 -9.12 -3.67 9.72
CA ASN A 14 -10.14 -4.09 8.77
C ASN A 14 -11.20 -5.05 9.36
N ASN A 15 -11.04 -5.45 10.63
CA ASN A 15 -11.90 -6.48 11.24
C ASN A 15 -12.05 -7.75 10.38
N GLY A 16 -10.99 -8.15 9.69
CA GLY A 16 -10.95 -9.30 8.78
C GLY A 16 -11.48 -9.06 7.37
N ILE A 17 -12.15 -7.91 7.15
CA ILE A 17 -12.68 -7.48 5.85
C ILE A 17 -12.22 -6.04 5.61
N PRO A 18 -11.79 -5.68 4.39
CA PRO A 18 -11.30 -4.33 4.11
C PRO A 18 -12.29 -3.24 4.50
N ASP A 19 -11.82 -2.32 5.33
CA ASP A 19 -12.58 -1.16 5.78
C ASP A 19 -12.99 -0.28 4.60
N SER A 20 -14.16 0.33 4.65
CA SER A 20 -14.66 1.26 3.63
C SER A 20 -13.75 2.47 3.41
N ARG A 21 -12.89 2.80 4.39
CA ARG A 21 -11.89 3.87 4.33
C ARG A 21 -10.59 3.47 3.63
N THR A 22 -10.49 2.23 3.08
CA THR A 22 -9.39 1.86 2.19
C THR A 22 -9.62 2.42 0.79
N ASN A 23 -8.54 2.67 0.05
CA ASN A 23 -8.63 3.16 -1.31
C ASN A 23 -9.19 2.11 -2.28
N HIS A 24 -9.88 2.60 -3.29
CA HIS A 24 -10.30 1.82 -4.44
C HIS A 24 -9.90 2.55 -5.73
N VAL A 25 -9.70 1.78 -6.78
CA VAL A 25 -9.31 2.29 -8.10
C VAL A 25 -10.54 2.70 -8.89
N ARG A 26 -11.62 1.90 -8.77
CA ARG A 26 -12.85 2.08 -9.52
C ARG A 26 -14.02 1.40 -8.81
N GLU A 27 -15.22 1.97 -8.99
CA GLU A 27 -16.48 1.39 -8.57
C GLU A 27 -17.24 0.80 -9.76
N PHE A 28 -18.03 -0.23 -9.49
CA PHE A 28 -18.88 -0.94 -10.44
C PHE A 28 -20.25 -1.20 -9.84
N ILE A 29 -21.20 -1.54 -10.71
CA ILE A 29 -22.57 -1.90 -10.33
C ILE A 29 -22.91 -3.24 -10.98
N LEU A 30 -23.48 -4.17 -10.22
CA LEU A 30 -23.99 -5.42 -10.75
C LEU A 30 -25.17 -5.16 -11.70
N SER A 31 -25.09 -5.60 -12.95
CA SER A 31 -26.19 -5.50 -13.92
C SER A 31 -27.19 -6.64 -13.82
N GLU A 32 -26.82 -7.71 -13.12
CA GLU A 32 -27.64 -8.91 -12.83
C GLU A 32 -27.42 -9.37 -11.40
N PRO A 33 -28.35 -10.14 -10.82
CA PRO A 33 -28.09 -10.80 -9.53
C PRO A 33 -26.89 -11.75 -9.65
N LEU A 34 -26.09 -11.80 -8.61
CA LEU A 34 -24.90 -12.67 -8.52
C LEU A 34 -25.16 -13.73 -7.44
N ASP A 35 -25.21 -15.00 -7.81
CA ASP A 35 -25.27 -16.08 -6.83
C ASP A 35 -23.90 -16.33 -6.15
N ASP A 36 -23.89 -17.18 -5.13
CA ASP A 36 -22.70 -17.46 -4.32
C ASP A 36 -21.68 -18.41 -5.00
N SER A 37 -22.02 -18.94 -6.16
CA SER A 37 -21.22 -19.95 -6.89
C SER A 37 -20.72 -19.47 -8.26
N SER A 38 -21.27 -18.37 -8.77
CA SER A 38 -20.92 -17.86 -10.10
C SER A 38 -19.46 -17.41 -10.17
N THR A 39 -18.80 -17.82 -11.25
CA THR A 39 -17.43 -17.41 -11.59
C THR A 39 -17.41 -16.26 -12.62
N ILE A 40 -18.58 -15.71 -12.92
CA ILE A 40 -18.76 -14.58 -13.84
C ILE A 40 -19.56 -13.49 -13.10
N ILE A 41 -19.10 -12.27 -13.17
CA ILE A 41 -19.76 -11.10 -12.60
C ILE A 41 -20.13 -10.16 -13.71
N THR A 42 -21.42 -9.98 -13.97
CA THR A 42 -21.94 -9.10 -15.03
C THR A 42 -22.19 -7.70 -14.45
N ILE A 43 -21.68 -6.68 -15.14
CA ILE A 43 -21.61 -5.30 -14.62
C ILE A 43 -22.23 -4.29 -15.59
N GLU A 44 -22.57 -3.14 -15.04
CA GLU A 44 -22.91 -1.95 -15.85
C GLU A 44 -21.62 -1.26 -16.32
N GLY A 45 -21.54 -0.97 -17.62
CA GLY A 45 -20.43 -0.22 -18.23
C GLY A 45 -19.15 -1.04 -18.45
N ASN A 46 -18.33 -0.54 -19.38
CA ASN A 46 -17.11 -1.21 -19.83
C ASN A 46 -16.02 -1.18 -18.74
N PRO A 47 -15.46 -2.32 -18.32
CA PRO A 47 -14.36 -2.38 -17.35
C PRO A 47 -12.98 -2.09 -17.93
N GLU A 48 -12.88 -1.69 -19.20
CA GLU A 48 -11.61 -1.42 -19.85
C GLU A 48 -10.69 -0.50 -19.01
N GLY A 49 -9.41 -0.84 -18.99
CA GLY A 49 -8.40 -0.12 -18.22
C GLY A 49 -8.29 -0.52 -16.74
N VAL A 50 -9.03 -1.55 -16.28
CA VAL A 50 -8.79 -2.11 -14.94
C VAL A 50 -7.44 -2.82 -14.89
N ARG A 51 -6.91 -2.93 -13.68
CA ARG A 51 -5.61 -3.59 -13.43
C ARG A 51 -5.69 -5.07 -13.75
N MET A 52 -4.69 -5.58 -14.49
CA MET A 52 -4.57 -6.99 -14.86
C MET A 52 -3.35 -7.67 -14.24
N GLU A 53 -2.52 -6.94 -13.51
CA GLU A 53 -1.39 -7.53 -12.79
C GLU A 53 -1.90 -8.48 -11.70
N LYS A 54 -1.30 -9.66 -11.63
CA LYS A 54 -1.72 -10.80 -10.78
C LYS A 54 -1.74 -10.37 -9.33
N GLY A 55 -1.64 -9.63 -8.66
CA GLY A 55 -1.78 -9.25 -7.26
C GLY A 55 -2.74 -8.10 -7.07
N ARG A 56 -3.15 -7.43 -8.16
CA ARG A 56 -3.93 -6.21 -8.09
C ARG A 56 -5.39 -6.38 -8.49
N ARG A 57 -5.79 -7.62 -8.76
CA ARG A 57 -7.14 -7.99 -9.24
C ARG A 57 -8.02 -8.40 -8.08
N LEU A 58 -8.37 -7.47 -7.21
CA LEU A 58 -9.17 -7.75 -6.01
C LEU A 58 -10.40 -6.85 -5.95
N LEU A 59 -11.57 -7.44 -6.11
CA LEU A 59 -12.87 -6.80 -5.95
C LEU A 59 -13.39 -7.01 -4.52
N GLN A 60 -14.15 -6.06 -4.04
CA GLN A 60 -14.92 -6.17 -2.80
C GLN A 60 -16.38 -5.86 -3.06
N ILE A 61 -17.25 -6.83 -2.77
CA ILE A 61 -18.70 -6.72 -2.80
C ILE A 61 -19.19 -6.94 -1.37
N ASP A 62 -19.66 -5.91 -0.69
CA ASP A 62 -19.97 -5.94 0.75
C ASP A 62 -18.80 -6.54 1.58
N ASN A 63 -19.05 -7.67 2.21
CA ASN A 63 -18.08 -8.41 3.02
C ASN A 63 -17.40 -9.55 2.24
N GLU A 64 -17.60 -9.64 0.95
CA GLU A 64 -16.97 -10.64 0.11
C GLU A 64 -15.80 -10.07 -0.66
N LEU A 65 -14.71 -10.83 -0.74
CA LEU A 65 -13.55 -10.56 -1.59
C LEU A 65 -13.53 -11.53 -2.76
N VAL A 66 -13.30 -11.01 -3.94
CA VAL A 66 -13.30 -11.77 -5.20
C VAL A 66 -12.09 -11.39 -6.03
N THR A 67 -11.35 -12.37 -6.52
CA THR A 67 -10.35 -12.14 -7.58
C THR A 67 -10.94 -12.50 -8.95
N TYR A 68 -10.41 -11.91 -10.01
CA TYR A 68 -10.83 -12.21 -11.39
C TYR A 68 -9.61 -12.51 -12.26
N GLU A 69 -9.80 -13.26 -13.34
CA GLU A 69 -8.73 -13.56 -14.28
C GLU A 69 -8.74 -12.61 -15.48
N ASN A 70 -9.94 -12.27 -15.98
CA ASN A 70 -10.10 -11.46 -17.17
C ASN A 70 -11.39 -10.63 -17.12
N TYR A 71 -11.64 -9.82 -18.16
CA TYR A 71 -12.86 -9.06 -18.35
C TYR A 71 -13.21 -8.97 -19.84
N THR A 72 -14.48 -8.62 -20.17
CA THR A 72 -14.93 -8.37 -21.53
C THR A 72 -15.00 -6.88 -21.81
N THR A 73 -14.65 -6.46 -23.03
CA THR A 73 -14.75 -5.07 -23.52
C THR A 73 -15.97 -4.82 -24.39
N GLU A 74 -16.69 -5.88 -24.73
CA GLU A 74 -17.95 -5.85 -25.46
C GLU A 74 -19.09 -6.36 -24.56
N PRO A 75 -20.31 -5.85 -24.71
CA PRO A 75 -21.45 -6.36 -23.96
C PRO A 75 -21.75 -7.85 -24.21
N PRO A 76 -22.16 -8.59 -23.19
CA PRO A 76 -22.27 -8.14 -21.80
C PRO A 76 -20.92 -7.88 -21.16
N TYR A 77 -20.79 -6.76 -20.42
CA TYR A 77 -19.57 -6.44 -19.69
C TYR A 77 -19.45 -7.33 -18.46
N GLN A 78 -18.33 -8.02 -18.36
CA GLN A 78 -18.15 -9.05 -17.34
C GLN A 78 -16.72 -9.09 -16.79
N PHE A 79 -16.58 -9.43 -15.52
CA PHE A 79 -15.37 -10.04 -15.00
C PHE A 79 -15.53 -11.56 -15.08
N THR A 80 -14.49 -12.26 -15.53
CA THR A 80 -14.51 -13.71 -15.77
C THR A 80 -13.38 -14.41 -15.04
N GLY A 81 -13.54 -15.72 -14.80
CA GLY A 81 -12.59 -16.51 -14.00
C GLY A 81 -12.55 -16.03 -12.56
N CYS A 82 -13.69 -15.63 -12.01
CA CYS A 82 -13.77 -15.12 -10.66
C CYS A 82 -13.62 -16.24 -9.64
N VAL A 83 -12.75 -16.00 -8.65
CA VAL A 83 -12.64 -16.84 -7.45
C VAL A 83 -13.29 -16.10 -6.30
N ARG A 84 -14.36 -16.69 -5.77
CA ARG A 84 -15.23 -16.12 -4.75
C ARG A 84 -14.71 -16.40 -3.33
N GLY A 85 -15.00 -15.52 -2.39
CA GLY A 85 -14.70 -15.73 -0.98
C GLY A 85 -13.21 -15.83 -0.64
N VAL A 86 -12.33 -15.14 -1.37
CA VAL A 86 -10.89 -15.17 -1.12
C VAL A 86 -10.52 -14.47 0.20
N PHE A 87 -9.31 -14.72 0.70
CA PHE A 87 -8.76 -14.12 1.95
C PHE A 87 -9.64 -14.34 3.19
N ASN A 88 -10.22 -15.52 3.31
CA ASN A 88 -11.13 -15.92 4.40
C ASN A 88 -12.46 -15.17 4.44
N SER A 89 -12.82 -14.42 3.40
CA SER A 89 -14.18 -13.93 3.23
C SER A 89 -15.10 -15.08 2.80
N LYS A 90 -16.41 -14.82 2.80
CA LYS A 90 -17.40 -15.83 2.38
C LYS A 90 -18.08 -15.39 1.11
N ALA A 91 -18.20 -16.31 0.15
CA ALA A 91 -19.05 -16.10 -1.01
C ALA A 91 -20.51 -15.94 -0.57
N ALA A 92 -21.18 -14.96 -1.14
CA ALA A 92 -22.57 -14.64 -0.85
C ALA A 92 -23.33 -14.28 -2.12
N SER A 93 -24.64 -14.34 -2.09
CA SER A 93 -25.48 -13.81 -3.15
C SER A 93 -25.60 -12.30 -3.01
N HIS A 94 -25.58 -11.61 -4.15
CA HIS A 94 -25.71 -10.15 -4.21
C HIS A 94 -26.79 -9.75 -5.21
N ASP A 95 -27.53 -8.71 -4.88
CA ASP A 95 -28.64 -8.25 -5.72
C ASP A 95 -28.16 -7.44 -6.93
N LYS A 96 -28.95 -7.46 -7.99
CA LYS A 96 -28.79 -6.51 -9.10
C LYS A 96 -28.79 -5.07 -8.58
N GLY A 97 -27.90 -4.24 -9.11
CA GLY A 97 -27.74 -2.85 -8.70
C GLY A 97 -26.81 -2.68 -7.49
N GLN A 98 -26.30 -3.76 -6.90
CA GLN A 98 -25.32 -3.69 -5.82
C GLN A 98 -24.03 -3.01 -6.33
N HIS A 99 -23.57 -1.99 -5.57
CA HIS A 99 -22.29 -1.34 -5.82
C HIS A 99 -21.15 -2.15 -5.22
N PHE A 100 -20.04 -2.19 -5.92
CA PHE A 100 -18.82 -2.83 -5.45
C PHE A 100 -17.57 -2.12 -5.99
N ARG A 101 -16.41 -2.44 -5.47
CA ARG A 101 -15.20 -1.70 -5.76
C ARG A 101 -14.00 -2.58 -6.10
N LEU A 102 -13.16 -2.10 -7.01
CA LEU A 102 -11.81 -2.62 -7.26
C LEU A 102 -10.86 -1.95 -6.27
N LEU A 103 -10.31 -2.73 -5.35
CA LEU A 103 -9.45 -2.22 -4.28
C LEU A 103 -8.09 -1.74 -4.83
N ASP A 104 -7.54 -0.71 -4.19
CA ASP A 104 -6.18 -0.23 -4.51
C ASP A 104 -5.13 -1.07 -3.80
N VAL A 105 -4.96 -2.30 -4.31
CA VAL A 105 -4.02 -3.29 -3.79
C VAL A 105 -2.62 -3.00 -4.33
N ASP A 106 -1.62 -3.21 -3.49
CA ASP A 106 -0.22 -3.21 -3.81
C ASP A 106 0.19 -4.41 -4.68
N ASP A 107 1.39 -4.38 -5.27
CA ASP A 107 2.01 -5.53 -5.96
C ASP A 107 2.17 -6.76 -5.06
N TRP A 108 2.26 -6.56 -3.77
CA TRP A 108 2.11 -7.59 -2.76
C TRP A 108 0.61 -7.76 -2.45
N PRO A 109 -0.02 -8.85 -2.87
CA PRO A 109 -1.49 -8.97 -2.88
C PRO A 109 -2.15 -8.98 -1.49
N LEU A 110 -1.40 -8.68 -0.46
CA LEU A 110 -1.86 -8.71 0.93
C LEU A 110 -2.11 -7.31 1.52
N PHE A 111 -1.76 -6.24 0.80
CA PHE A 111 -1.84 -4.88 1.33
C PHE A 111 -2.72 -3.97 0.46
N ILE A 112 -3.60 -3.23 1.14
CA ILE A 112 -4.48 -2.23 0.52
C ILE A 112 -4.03 -0.85 1.00
N ARG A 113 -3.92 0.12 0.09
CA ARG A 113 -3.65 1.51 0.44
C ARG A 113 -4.84 2.12 1.16
N VAL A 114 -4.55 2.96 2.16
CA VAL A 114 -5.60 3.63 2.93
C VAL A 114 -5.89 5.02 2.37
N ASN A 115 -7.14 5.45 2.51
CA ASN A 115 -7.54 6.81 2.19
C ASN A 115 -7.11 7.75 3.33
N GLN A 116 -6.02 8.48 3.12
CA GLN A 116 -5.43 9.37 4.11
C GLN A 116 -6.28 10.61 4.45
N ASN A 117 -7.39 10.82 3.73
CA ASN A 117 -8.37 11.86 4.04
C ASN A 117 -9.41 11.43 5.08
N THR A 118 -9.30 10.19 5.55
CA THR A 118 -10.14 9.61 6.60
C THR A 118 -9.36 9.42 7.90
N GLY A 119 -10.03 8.98 8.96
CA GLY A 119 -9.39 8.71 10.26
C GLY A 119 -8.46 7.48 10.29
N ILE A 120 -8.51 6.60 9.28
CA ILE A 120 -7.79 5.32 9.31
C ILE A 120 -6.27 5.49 9.41
N GLN A 121 -5.69 6.52 8.78
CA GLN A 121 -4.26 6.79 8.87
C GLN A 121 -3.82 7.13 10.29
N LYS A 122 -4.66 7.84 11.03
CA LYS A 122 -4.41 8.15 12.44
C LYS A 122 -4.48 6.88 13.31
N GLU A 123 -5.46 6.04 13.11
CA GLU A 123 -5.61 4.76 13.82
C GLU A 123 -4.39 3.84 13.59
N ILE A 124 -3.88 3.78 12.36
CA ILE A 124 -2.64 3.07 12.05
C ILE A 124 -1.46 3.65 12.83
N ALA A 125 -1.33 4.96 12.84
CA ALA A 125 -0.23 5.66 13.51
C ALA A 125 -0.26 5.42 15.03
N GLU A 126 -1.40 5.56 15.67
CA GLU A 126 -1.62 5.32 17.09
C GLU A 126 -1.26 3.86 17.45
N ARG A 127 -1.69 2.89 16.64
CA ARG A 127 -1.36 1.48 16.83
C ARG A 127 0.13 1.21 16.69
N LEU A 128 0.77 1.74 15.65
CA LEU A 128 2.22 1.59 15.44
C LEU A 128 3.02 2.27 16.55
N GLY A 129 2.60 3.45 16.98
CA GLY A 129 3.21 4.16 18.11
C GLY A 129 3.12 3.37 19.42
N LYS A 130 1.96 2.76 19.70
CA LYS A 130 1.77 1.87 20.85
C LYS A 130 2.71 0.66 20.79
N ILE A 131 2.77 -0.05 19.66
CA ILE A 131 3.68 -1.20 19.47
C ILE A 131 5.14 -0.77 19.65
N TYR A 132 5.53 0.35 19.05
CA TYR A 132 6.87 0.91 19.16
C TYR A 132 7.27 1.16 20.64
N HIS A 133 6.39 1.80 21.40
CA HIS A 133 6.60 2.11 22.81
C HIS A 133 6.65 0.84 23.67
N GLU A 134 5.66 -0.05 23.55
CA GLU A 134 5.56 -1.26 24.37
C GLU A 134 6.69 -2.26 24.11
N ALA A 135 7.16 -2.35 22.87
CA ALA A 135 8.30 -3.20 22.52
C ALA A 135 9.67 -2.56 22.83
N GLY A 136 9.71 -1.30 23.24
CA GLY A 136 10.95 -0.59 23.55
C GLY A 136 11.81 -0.31 22.32
N PHE A 137 11.23 -0.20 21.14
CA PHE A 137 11.99 0.11 19.92
C PHE A 137 12.57 1.52 19.97
N ARG A 138 13.73 1.68 19.33
CA ARG A 138 14.43 2.97 19.20
C ARG A 138 14.80 3.29 17.76
N PHE A 139 14.47 2.42 16.84
CA PHE A 139 14.71 2.51 15.42
C PHE A 139 13.41 2.27 14.65
N VAL A 140 13.26 2.92 13.51
CA VAL A 140 12.15 2.67 12.59
C VAL A 140 12.63 2.60 11.14
N TYR A 141 12.12 1.65 10.38
CA TYR A 141 12.25 1.57 8.94
C TYR A 141 10.87 1.72 8.30
N PHE A 142 10.71 2.77 7.48
CA PHE A 142 9.49 3.04 6.72
C PHE A 142 9.58 2.38 5.36
N ASP A 143 8.92 1.25 5.23
CA ASP A 143 8.97 0.37 4.07
C ASP A 143 7.76 0.56 3.13
N GLY A 144 7.90 0.17 1.86
CA GLY A 144 6.78 0.01 0.94
C GLY A 144 6.31 1.27 0.23
N ALA A 145 7.24 2.19 -0.11
CA ALA A 145 6.92 3.38 -0.89
C ALA A 145 7.46 3.35 -2.34
N GLU A 146 8.20 2.32 -2.71
CA GLU A 146 8.90 2.22 -3.99
C GLU A 146 7.94 2.17 -5.18
N ASP A 147 6.80 1.56 -5.00
CA ASP A 147 5.77 1.38 -6.01
C ASP A 147 4.78 2.55 -6.13
N VAL A 148 4.91 3.58 -5.29
CA VAL A 148 4.01 4.73 -5.32
C VAL A 148 4.42 5.69 -6.43
N PRO A 149 3.60 5.89 -7.48
CA PRO A 149 3.92 6.81 -8.57
C PRO A 149 3.75 8.27 -8.17
N MET A 150 4.42 9.19 -8.89
CA MET A 150 4.06 10.61 -8.83
C MET A 150 2.60 10.82 -9.29
N PRO A 151 1.84 11.76 -8.70
CA PRO A 151 2.24 12.75 -7.71
C PRO A 151 2.03 12.32 -6.25
N TYR A 152 1.79 11.05 -5.98
CA TYR A 152 1.38 10.55 -4.67
C TYR A 152 2.49 10.52 -3.61
N TRP A 153 3.71 10.92 -3.95
CA TRP A 153 4.83 10.97 -3.02
C TRP A 153 4.58 11.85 -1.78
N TYR A 154 3.77 12.89 -1.94
CA TYR A 154 3.36 13.70 -0.79
C TYR A 154 2.60 12.86 0.25
N ASN A 155 1.72 11.98 -0.19
CA ASN A 155 0.95 11.09 0.68
C ASN A 155 1.85 10.10 1.44
N VAL A 156 2.93 9.64 0.81
CA VAL A 156 3.96 8.81 1.47
C VAL A 156 4.60 9.57 2.62
N SER A 157 5.11 10.76 2.36
CA SER A 157 5.78 11.58 3.36
C SER A 157 4.84 12.03 4.49
N ARG A 158 3.59 12.36 4.15
CA ARG A 158 2.55 12.69 5.14
C ARG A 158 2.26 11.52 6.08
N SER A 159 2.11 10.31 5.55
CA SER A 159 1.90 9.11 6.37
C SER A 159 3.08 8.84 7.30
N GLN A 160 4.31 8.96 6.80
CA GLN A 160 5.52 8.82 7.61
C GLN A 160 5.54 9.80 8.77
N MET A 161 5.23 11.07 8.50
CA MET A 161 5.17 12.11 9.54
C MET A 161 4.12 11.80 10.61
N ILE A 162 2.93 11.40 10.21
CA ILE A 162 1.86 11.09 11.15
C ILE A 162 2.29 9.93 12.07
N VAL A 163 2.86 8.86 11.51
CA VAL A 163 3.34 7.71 12.27
C VAL A 163 4.54 8.07 13.16
N TYR A 164 5.51 8.82 12.64
CA TYR A 164 6.69 9.23 13.39
C TYR A 164 6.32 10.07 14.62
N ASN A 165 5.32 10.93 14.51
CA ASN A 165 4.87 11.77 15.62
C ASN A 165 4.23 10.97 16.77
N GLU A 166 3.70 9.77 16.49
CA GLU A 166 3.16 8.86 17.51
C GLU A 166 4.25 8.01 18.19
N MET A 167 5.46 7.94 17.63
CA MET A 167 6.56 7.15 18.21
C MET A 167 7.21 7.87 19.38
N LYS A 168 7.01 7.34 20.59
CA LYS A 168 7.57 7.90 21.83
C LYS A 168 8.33 6.80 22.61
N PRO A 169 9.56 7.06 23.09
CA PRO A 169 10.37 8.25 22.80
C PRO A 169 10.74 8.34 21.30
N THR A 170 11.05 9.53 20.83
CA THR A 170 11.45 9.78 19.43
C THR A 170 12.51 8.77 18.97
N PRO A 171 12.38 8.17 17.79
CA PRO A 171 13.38 7.25 17.26
C PRO A 171 14.78 7.89 17.22
N LEU A 172 15.79 7.15 17.66
CA LEU A 172 17.20 7.55 17.54
C LEU A 172 17.66 7.52 16.09
N PHE A 173 17.05 6.65 15.31
CA PHE A 173 17.37 6.45 13.90
C PHE A 173 16.11 6.09 13.14
N ALA A 174 15.93 6.71 11.99
CA ALA A 174 14.83 6.41 11.07
C ALA A 174 15.38 6.24 9.64
N GLU A 175 14.94 5.19 8.98
CA GLU A 175 15.28 4.89 7.60
C GLU A 175 14.00 4.78 6.78
N GLY A 176 14.02 5.14 5.53
CA GLY A 176 12.85 5.06 4.66
C GLY A 176 13.21 4.74 3.23
N ALA A 177 12.21 4.25 2.50
CA ALA A 177 12.31 3.99 1.08
C ALA A 177 12.59 5.29 0.29
N LEU A 178 13.21 5.14 -0.86
CA LEU A 178 13.74 6.22 -1.71
C LEU A 178 12.76 7.35 -2.03
N LYS A 179 11.47 7.07 -2.12
CA LYS A 179 10.45 8.04 -2.59
C LYS A 179 9.90 8.96 -1.49
N SER A 180 10.57 9.08 -0.36
CA SER A 180 10.17 9.96 0.75
C SER A 180 10.70 11.38 0.57
N HIS A 181 10.12 12.16 -0.33
CA HIS A 181 10.62 13.49 -0.66
C HIS A 181 10.73 14.48 0.50
N TYR A 182 9.81 14.41 1.45
CA TYR A 182 9.77 15.34 2.60
C TYR A 182 10.25 14.66 3.88
N GLY A 183 10.88 13.49 3.76
CA GLY A 183 11.34 12.70 4.91
C GLY A 183 12.67 13.16 5.50
N TRP A 184 13.40 14.06 4.85
CA TRP A 184 14.76 14.44 5.23
C TRP A 184 14.88 15.00 6.67
N HIS A 185 13.82 15.52 7.25
CA HIS A 185 13.80 16.04 8.62
C HIS A 185 13.41 14.98 9.67
N ILE A 186 12.95 13.81 9.26
CA ILE A 186 12.67 12.68 10.16
C ILE A 186 13.54 11.46 9.87
N LEU A 187 14.05 11.33 8.64
CA LEU A 187 14.87 10.21 8.23
C LEU A 187 16.35 10.49 8.46
N SER A 188 17.07 9.50 8.98
CA SER A 188 18.51 9.53 9.10
C SER A 188 19.18 9.14 7.79
N ARG A 189 18.54 8.30 6.98
CA ARG A 189 18.96 7.90 5.63
C ARG A 189 17.82 7.31 4.81
N GLY A 190 18.01 7.25 3.48
CA GLY A 190 17.14 6.55 2.55
C GLY A 190 17.73 5.21 2.11
N ASN A 191 16.86 4.24 1.87
CA ASN A 191 17.22 2.96 1.24
C ASN A 191 16.76 2.95 -0.22
N ALA A 192 17.68 2.68 -1.14
CA ALA A 192 17.42 2.63 -2.58
C ALA A 192 17.83 1.30 -3.22
N PHE A 193 18.41 0.39 -2.46
CA PHE A 193 19.12 -0.75 -3.04
C PHE A 193 18.30 -2.01 -3.22
N ASP A 194 17.14 -2.11 -2.59
CA ASP A 194 16.30 -3.29 -2.65
C ASP A 194 15.76 -3.58 -4.06
N ILE A 195 15.66 -2.53 -4.89
CA ILE A 195 15.11 -2.62 -6.24
C ILE A 195 16.15 -2.67 -7.35
N PHE A 196 17.43 -2.60 -7.01
CA PHE A 196 18.51 -2.57 -8.01
C PHE A 196 19.49 -3.74 -7.86
N PRO A 197 19.82 -4.46 -8.94
CA PRO A 197 20.85 -5.49 -8.89
C PRO A 197 22.18 -4.89 -8.41
N PRO A 198 22.81 -5.43 -7.36
CA PRO A 198 24.04 -4.89 -6.79
C PRO A 198 25.17 -4.76 -7.82
N GLU A 199 25.21 -5.63 -8.82
CA GLU A 199 26.23 -5.68 -9.87
C GLU A 199 26.19 -4.45 -10.78
N ARG A 200 25.00 -3.88 -10.98
CA ARG A 200 24.82 -2.67 -11.81
C ARG A 200 25.18 -1.40 -11.06
N ILE A 201 24.99 -1.39 -9.76
CA ILE A 201 25.09 -0.17 -8.95
C ILE A 201 26.45 -0.07 -8.27
N ARG A 202 27.02 -1.18 -7.86
CA ARG A 202 28.30 -1.21 -7.13
C ARG A 202 29.42 -0.40 -7.80
N PRO A 203 29.64 -0.43 -9.14
CA PRO A 203 30.66 0.40 -9.79
C PRO A 203 30.37 1.91 -9.75
N ALA A 204 29.10 2.29 -9.88
CA ALA A 204 28.67 3.69 -9.81
C ALA A 204 28.72 4.22 -8.37
N MET A 205 28.26 3.42 -7.41
CA MET A 205 28.17 3.80 -6.00
C MET A 205 29.53 3.93 -5.32
N LYS A 206 30.53 3.15 -5.74
CA LYS A 206 31.92 3.33 -5.26
C LYS A 206 32.41 4.76 -5.41
N LYS A 207 32.03 5.42 -6.49
CA LYS A 207 32.44 6.80 -6.80
C LYS A 207 31.65 7.82 -5.96
N TYR A 208 30.37 7.57 -5.71
CA TYR A 208 29.49 8.48 -4.96
C TYR A 208 29.64 8.32 -3.44
N THR A 209 29.81 7.12 -2.94
CA THR A 209 29.98 6.87 -1.50
C THR A 209 31.25 7.52 -0.96
N LEU A 210 32.34 7.49 -1.72
CA LEU A 210 33.59 8.20 -1.33
C LEU A 210 33.36 9.70 -1.24
N ARG A 211 32.66 10.30 -2.20
CA ARG A 211 32.33 11.73 -2.17
C ARG A 211 31.38 12.11 -1.01
N CYS A 212 30.38 11.30 -0.77
CA CYS A 212 29.46 11.52 0.35
C CYS A 212 30.21 11.45 1.70
N ALA A 213 31.07 10.47 1.90
CA ALA A 213 31.86 10.35 3.13
C ALA A 213 32.82 11.54 3.35
N GLU A 214 33.50 11.99 2.30
CA GLU A 214 34.37 13.16 2.33
C GLU A 214 33.57 14.46 2.56
N GLN A 215 32.41 14.58 1.93
CA GLN A 215 31.54 15.72 2.10
C GLN A 215 30.94 15.76 3.50
N ILE A 216 30.48 14.62 4.02
CA ILE A 216 29.98 14.49 5.40
C ILE A 216 31.09 14.85 6.41
N ALA A 217 32.33 14.45 6.16
CA ALA A 217 33.46 14.81 7.01
C ALA A 217 33.78 16.31 7.00
N LYS A 218 33.45 17.00 5.91
CA LYS A 218 33.64 18.46 5.77
C LYS A 218 32.47 19.28 6.30
N ASP A 219 31.25 18.75 6.14
CA ASP A 219 30.01 19.47 6.45
C ASP A 219 29.36 18.97 7.73
N PHE A 220 30.08 18.80 8.79
CA PHE A 220 29.66 18.23 10.08
C PHE A 220 28.32 18.80 10.65
N THR A 221 27.62 19.58 9.86
CA THR A 221 26.34 20.21 10.19
C THR A 221 25.12 19.50 9.62
N SER A 222 25.27 18.53 8.74
CA SER A 222 24.14 17.77 8.19
C SER A 222 23.94 16.48 8.94
N VAL A 223 22.74 16.27 9.44
CA VAL A 223 22.25 14.97 9.85
C VAL A 223 22.46 14.02 8.66
N ASN A 224 23.17 12.92 8.88
CA ASN A 224 23.51 11.97 7.84
C ASN A 224 22.31 11.51 7.04
N PHE A 225 22.08 12.15 5.90
CA PHE A 225 21.25 11.58 4.85
C PHE A 225 22.17 10.76 3.94
N GLY A 226 22.47 9.54 4.37
CA GLY A 226 23.34 8.60 3.65
C GLY A 226 22.52 7.56 2.90
N TRP A 227 23.12 7.03 1.86
CA TRP A 227 22.64 5.84 1.16
C TRP A 227 23.29 4.61 1.78
N VAL A 228 22.55 3.53 1.93
CA VAL A 228 23.08 2.20 2.33
C VAL A 228 23.26 1.32 1.11
#